data_9ed92a133bb618def93ff8ca5b924609
#
_entry.id   9ed92a133bb618def93ff8ca5b924609
#
_cell.length_a   1.000
_cell.length_b   1.000
_cell.length_c   1.000
_cell.angle_alpha   90.00
_cell.angle_beta   90.00
_cell.angle_gamma   90.00
#
_symmetry.space_group_name_H-M   'P 1'
#
loop_
_entity.id
_entity.type
_entity.pdbx_description
1 polymer ?
#
loop_
_entity_poly.entity_id
_entity_poly.type
_entity_poly.pdbx_seq_one_letter_code
_entity_poly.pdbx_strand_id
1 'polypeptide(L)'
;VFVKGNMTDISMVTPQTELFLKSKLFKFDEGINQHLQGKMFVRRFRHCQSAIKIKSEYPVTVYLAATTPVINKKWKSLNEFFLSGNQKFYLYSYELDNRWVTVPDMNGNSSLLFAPQIERVDLPTVPGTVIYNSDNSDRNFVTDPALAVLPNGDYIAGCRARFSGKTGFVRLYRSTNKGKTWEVLSEIPEVGFYSLFVHDSVLYLMGTKGGFNHMVILRSDDGGRNWTTPIDSKHGLLSGESKSYHSASVPVAYAKGRIWRAMEDNLPKGKRYFRAFMMSAPINANLLDSAAWTRSEALPYDSTWLGTDRTFNGWLEGNAVVTREGNVVDILRIEERNFDGKAAMVRISDDGKQAYFDPQMDIIDLPGASKKFVIRFDSVSNLYWAITNHVFKQDLGKEHCGLLRNRLVLVSSSDLRDWQVRDTLISHDDPHFHGFQYIDWLIEGNDIIAVSRTAFDDKNGLPKRQHDANYLTFHRFK
;
A
#
# COMPACT_ATOMS: atom_id res chain seq x y z
N VAL A 1 8.56 25.24 16.89
CA VAL A 1 7.68 26.06 16.02
C VAL A 1 6.58 25.19 15.48
N PHE A 2 5.35 25.59 15.69
CA PHE A 2 4.17 24.93 15.10
C PHE A 2 3.90 25.47 13.71
N VAL A 3 3.63 24.59 12.77
CA VAL A 3 3.36 24.93 11.37
C VAL A 3 2.03 24.33 10.94
N LYS A 4 1.24 25.07 10.16
CA LYS A 4 0.06 24.58 9.46
C LYS A 4 0.01 25.08 8.02
N GLY A 5 -0.51 24.28 7.11
CA GLY A 5 -0.61 24.54 5.66
C GLY A 5 -0.59 23.25 4.84
N ASN A 6 -1.10 23.30 3.63
CA ASN A 6 -1.23 22.13 2.77
C ASN A 6 0.12 21.65 2.21
N MET A 7 0.27 20.33 2.06
CA MET A 7 1.39 19.66 1.38
C MET A 7 2.77 20.08 1.87
N THR A 8 2.96 20.09 3.17
CA THR A 8 4.25 20.39 3.78
C THR A 8 4.92 19.13 4.28
N ASP A 9 6.21 19.01 4.02
CA ASP A 9 7.10 18.04 4.62
C ASP A 9 8.12 18.76 5.48
N ILE A 10 8.63 18.11 6.51
CA ILE A 10 9.61 18.67 7.44
C ILE A 10 10.90 17.85 7.34
N SER A 11 12.00 18.51 7.07
CA SER A 11 13.30 17.85 6.92
C SER A 11 14.39 18.58 7.70
N MET A 12 15.45 17.85 8.06
CA MET A 12 16.65 18.45 8.63
C MET A 12 17.52 19.06 7.53
N VAL A 13 18.19 20.16 7.85
CA VAL A 13 19.21 20.75 6.98
C VAL A 13 20.47 19.91 7.08
N THR A 14 20.75 19.14 6.03
CA THR A 14 21.99 18.36 5.88
C THR A 14 22.52 18.53 4.47
N PRO A 15 23.84 18.35 4.23
CA PRO A 15 24.39 18.35 2.88
C PRO A 15 23.62 17.40 1.95
N GLN A 16 23.40 17.82 0.71
CA GLN A 16 22.67 17.09 -0.32
C GLN A 16 21.17 16.86 -0.07
N THR A 17 20.59 17.39 1.02
CA THR A 17 19.12 17.36 1.21
C THR A 17 18.43 18.18 0.11
N GLU A 18 17.43 17.60 -0.55
CA GLU A 18 16.63 18.30 -1.56
C GLU A 18 15.80 19.42 -0.91
N LEU A 19 15.88 20.64 -1.48
CA LEU A 19 15.17 21.80 -0.96
C LEU A 19 13.67 21.75 -1.21
N PHE A 20 13.25 21.11 -2.31
CA PHE A 20 11.86 21.02 -2.72
C PHE A 20 11.44 19.56 -2.94
N LEU A 21 10.18 19.27 -2.68
CA LEU A 21 9.61 17.95 -2.94
C LEU A 21 9.70 17.61 -4.43
N LYS A 22 10.14 16.39 -4.73
CA LYS A 22 10.30 15.85 -6.10
C LYS A 22 11.23 16.68 -7.01
N SER A 23 12.15 17.47 -6.45
CA SER A 23 13.10 18.27 -7.23
C SER A 23 14.53 17.92 -6.88
N LYS A 24 15.20 17.16 -7.73
CA LYS A 24 16.62 16.79 -7.56
C LYS A 24 17.60 17.91 -7.92
N LEU A 25 17.11 19.00 -8.53
CA LEU A 25 17.95 20.11 -9.03
C LEU A 25 18.43 21.07 -7.94
N PHE A 26 17.73 21.11 -6.81
CA PHE A 26 18.01 22.04 -5.72
C PHE A 26 18.32 21.26 -4.45
N LYS A 27 19.55 21.35 -4.00
CA LYS A 27 20.06 20.71 -2.78
C LYS A 27 20.89 21.68 -1.99
N PHE A 28 21.07 21.42 -0.70
CA PHE A 28 22.07 22.13 0.09
C PHE A 28 23.46 21.70 -0.34
N ASP A 29 24.32 22.67 -0.60
CA ASP A 29 25.75 22.46 -0.83
C ASP A 29 26.47 22.12 0.49
N GLU A 30 27.73 21.66 0.41
CA GLU A 30 28.50 21.28 1.61
C GLU A 30 28.76 22.49 2.56
N GLY A 31 28.81 23.69 2.04
CA GLY A 31 28.93 24.94 2.80
C GLY A 31 27.59 25.51 3.26
N ILE A 32 26.86 24.77 4.10
CA ILE A 32 25.58 25.25 4.64
C ILE A 32 25.77 26.52 5.45
N ASN A 33 24.97 27.57 5.14
CA ASN A 33 24.97 28.82 5.86
C ASN A 33 24.80 28.60 7.38
N GLN A 34 25.59 29.26 8.19
CA GLN A 34 25.64 29.10 9.65
C GLN A 34 24.29 29.29 10.34
N HIS A 35 23.42 30.17 9.82
CA HIS A 35 22.06 30.37 10.36
C HIS A 35 21.14 29.19 10.11
N LEU A 36 21.43 28.33 9.15
CA LEU A 36 20.60 27.20 8.77
C LEU A 36 21.11 25.85 9.29
N GLN A 37 22.39 25.80 9.67
CA GLN A 37 23.02 24.56 10.12
C GLN A 37 22.28 23.96 11.33
N GLY A 38 21.98 22.67 11.29
CA GLY A 38 21.30 21.96 12.35
C GLY A 38 19.83 22.34 12.57
N LYS A 39 19.23 23.13 11.68
CA LYS A 39 17.80 23.47 11.75
C LYS A 39 16.95 22.52 10.93
N MET A 40 15.68 22.47 11.29
CA MET A 40 14.64 21.87 10.46
C MET A 40 14.11 22.90 9.46
N PHE A 41 13.58 22.44 8.35
CA PHE A 41 12.91 23.30 7.38
C PHE A 41 11.65 22.69 6.81
N VAL A 42 10.72 23.53 6.38
CA VAL A 42 9.49 23.13 5.69
C VAL A 42 9.81 22.96 4.22
N ARG A 43 9.73 21.73 3.73
CA ARG A 43 9.92 21.36 2.33
C ARG A 43 8.59 21.34 1.60
N ARG A 44 8.52 21.98 0.45
CA ARG A 44 7.30 22.14 -0.36
C ARG A 44 7.60 21.77 -1.81
N PHE A 45 6.55 21.64 -2.60
CA PHE A 45 6.73 21.68 -4.06
C PHE A 45 7.23 23.05 -4.49
N ARG A 46 8.14 23.08 -5.46
CA ARG A 46 8.59 24.32 -6.08
C ARG A 46 7.37 25.05 -6.68
N HIS A 47 7.30 26.37 -6.50
CA HIS A 47 6.18 27.20 -6.92
C HIS A 47 4.83 26.89 -6.25
N CYS A 48 4.82 26.24 -5.09
CA CYS A 48 3.61 26.08 -4.30
C CYS A 48 3.09 27.42 -3.79
N GLN A 49 1.84 27.75 -4.09
CA GLN A 49 1.20 29.00 -3.69
C GLN A 49 0.40 28.91 -2.39
N SER A 50 0.36 27.76 -1.75
CA SER A 50 -0.40 27.59 -0.49
C SER A 50 0.25 28.37 0.65
N ALA A 51 -0.56 29.11 1.39
CA ALA A 51 -0.10 29.88 2.54
C ALA A 51 0.30 28.93 3.68
N ILE A 52 1.43 29.24 4.34
CA ILE A 52 1.88 28.61 5.58
C ILE A 52 1.66 29.62 6.71
N LYS A 53 1.13 29.14 7.84
CA LYS A 53 1.07 29.89 9.09
C LYS A 53 1.95 29.22 10.13
N ILE A 54 2.62 30.03 10.93
CA ILE A 54 3.54 29.60 11.98
C ILE A 54 3.27 30.31 13.29
N LYS A 55 3.52 29.64 14.40
CA LYS A 55 3.57 30.22 15.76
C LYS A 55 4.58 29.49 16.63
N SER A 56 4.97 30.06 17.74
CA SER A 56 5.77 29.38 18.78
C SER A 56 5.23 29.72 20.15
N GLU A 57 5.29 28.78 21.10
CA GLU A 57 4.93 29.04 22.50
C GLU A 57 5.94 29.94 23.20
N TYR A 58 7.16 29.93 22.74
CA TYR A 58 8.27 30.74 23.26
C TYR A 58 8.87 31.60 22.15
N PRO A 59 9.42 32.77 22.47
CA PRO A 59 10.15 33.59 21.48
C PRO A 59 11.25 32.77 20.80
N VAL A 60 11.25 32.76 19.48
CA VAL A 60 12.24 32.04 18.68
C VAL A 60 12.52 32.75 17.35
N THR A 61 13.75 32.81 16.96
CA THR A 61 14.13 33.31 15.65
C THR A 61 13.91 32.23 14.59
N VAL A 62 13.09 32.54 13.60
CA VAL A 62 12.89 31.72 12.40
C VAL A 62 13.50 32.40 11.19
N TYR A 63 13.89 31.62 10.18
CA TYR A 63 14.53 32.12 8.98
C TYR A 63 13.68 31.77 7.75
N LEU A 64 13.70 32.72 6.79
CA LEU A 64 13.09 32.55 5.48
C LEU A 64 14.18 32.70 4.42
N ALA A 65 14.29 31.69 3.55
CA ALA A 65 15.12 31.82 2.36
C ALA A 65 14.22 32.01 1.15
N ALA A 66 14.49 33.02 0.34
CA ALA A 66 13.64 33.42 -0.76
C ALA A 66 14.43 33.80 -2.00
N THR A 67 13.92 33.43 -3.19
CA THR A 67 14.61 33.74 -4.47
C THR A 67 14.40 35.15 -4.96
N THR A 68 13.47 35.89 -4.32
CA THR A 68 13.24 37.35 -4.58
C THR A 68 13.15 38.10 -3.26
N PRO A 69 13.31 39.41 -3.28
CA PRO A 69 13.22 40.26 -2.08
C PRO A 69 11.86 40.12 -1.40
N VAL A 70 11.87 39.96 -0.07
CA VAL A 70 10.67 39.93 0.76
C VAL A 70 10.21 41.34 1.06
N ILE A 71 9.00 41.72 0.62
CA ILE A 71 8.48 43.08 0.79
C ILE A 71 7.96 43.33 2.22
N ASN A 72 7.69 42.27 2.99
CA ASN A 72 7.14 42.38 4.34
C ASN A 72 8.21 42.89 5.32
N LYS A 73 8.10 44.17 5.75
CA LYS A 73 9.06 44.85 6.64
C LYS A 73 9.31 44.18 8.00
N LYS A 74 8.47 43.24 8.42
CA LYS A 74 8.65 42.48 9.67
C LYS A 74 9.72 41.41 9.52
N TRP A 75 10.00 40.95 8.30
CA TRP A 75 11.10 40.04 7.99
C TRP A 75 12.38 40.85 7.72
N LYS A 76 13.35 40.75 8.62
CA LYS A 76 14.62 41.50 8.55
C LYS A 76 15.57 40.80 7.61
N SER A 77 16.07 41.52 6.58
CA SER A 77 17.11 40.98 5.72
C SER A 77 18.41 40.81 6.54
N LEU A 78 19.05 39.67 6.35
CA LEU A 78 20.38 39.39 6.93
C LEU A 78 21.48 39.89 6.02
N ASN A 79 21.16 40.36 4.81
CA ASN A 79 22.13 40.69 3.75
C ASN A 79 23.01 39.49 3.36
N GLU A 80 22.51 38.29 3.59
CA GLU A 80 23.16 37.03 3.30
C GLU A 80 22.35 36.23 2.29
N PHE A 81 22.97 35.26 1.65
CA PHE A 81 22.33 34.34 0.74
C PHE A 81 23.09 33.01 0.70
N PHE A 82 22.45 31.98 0.17
CA PHE A 82 23.12 30.76 -0.29
C PHE A 82 22.72 30.42 -1.75
N LEU A 83 23.53 29.60 -2.38
CA LEU A 83 23.28 29.10 -3.72
C LEU A 83 22.79 27.65 -3.66
N SER A 84 21.88 27.29 -4.56
CA SER A 84 21.53 25.91 -4.81
C SER A 84 21.33 25.76 -6.33
N GLY A 85 22.22 25.02 -6.95
CA GLY A 85 22.40 25.06 -8.39
C GLY A 85 22.73 26.51 -8.84
N ASN A 86 22.03 27.01 -9.85
CA ASN A 86 22.19 28.40 -10.33
C ASN A 86 21.23 29.40 -9.65
N GLN A 87 20.50 28.98 -8.61
CA GLN A 87 19.50 29.82 -7.95
C GLN A 87 20.07 30.42 -6.66
N LYS A 88 19.88 31.73 -6.49
CA LYS A 88 20.25 32.47 -5.30
C LYS A 88 19.06 32.58 -4.35
N PHE A 89 19.26 32.25 -3.06
CA PHE A 89 18.27 32.34 -2.00
C PHE A 89 18.72 33.39 -0.97
N TYR A 90 18.01 34.50 -0.87
CA TYR A 90 18.26 35.55 0.11
C TYR A 90 17.69 35.19 1.46
N LEU A 91 18.42 35.49 2.56
CA LEU A 91 18.01 35.10 3.91
C LEU A 91 17.39 36.27 4.66
N TYR A 92 16.32 35.97 5.37
CA TYR A 92 15.58 36.84 6.25
C TYR A 92 15.37 36.16 7.60
N SER A 93 15.29 36.96 8.69
CA SER A 93 14.93 36.49 10.01
C SER A 93 13.62 37.12 10.49
N TYR A 94 12.93 36.43 11.39
CA TYR A 94 11.74 36.93 12.06
C TYR A 94 11.69 36.39 13.49
N GLU A 95 11.43 37.27 14.47
CA GLU A 95 11.18 36.86 15.86
C GLU A 95 9.75 36.46 16.01
N LEU A 96 9.52 35.14 16.13
CA LEU A 96 8.22 34.51 16.24
C LEU A 96 7.82 34.41 17.71
N ASP A 97 6.57 34.70 17.98
CA ASP A 97 5.94 34.55 19.30
C ASP A 97 4.71 33.61 19.22
N ASN A 98 3.84 33.65 20.22
CA ASN A 98 2.70 32.75 20.32
C ASN A 98 1.48 33.16 19.47
N ARG A 99 1.63 34.11 18.55
CA ARG A 99 0.60 34.49 17.56
C ARG A 99 0.84 33.79 16.23
N TRP A 100 -0.26 33.40 15.58
CA TRP A 100 -0.16 32.88 14.22
C TRP A 100 0.25 33.96 13.23
N VAL A 101 1.35 33.71 12.54
CA VAL A 101 1.90 34.59 11.50
C VAL A 101 1.88 33.85 10.17
N THR A 102 1.38 34.50 9.12
CA THR A 102 1.49 33.96 7.76
C THR A 102 2.89 34.20 7.22
N VAL A 103 3.55 33.14 6.78
CA VAL A 103 4.83 33.25 6.07
C VAL A 103 4.57 33.93 4.73
N PRO A 104 5.37 34.97 4.33
CA PRO A 104 5.16 35.65 3.07
C PRO A 104 5.05 34.70 1.89
N ASP A 105 3.94 34.77 1.17
CA ASP A 105 3.73 34.07 -0.09
C ASP A 105 4.39 34.89 -1.20
N MET A 106 5.22 34.25 -1.97
CA MET A 106 6.08 34.89 -2.95
C MET A 106 5.60 34.57 -4.36
N ASN A 107 4.30 34.73 -4.63
CA ASN A 107 3.63 34.61 -5.95
C ASN A 107 4.52 34.04 -7.08
N GLY A 108 4.60 32.73 -7.18
CA GLY A 108 5.41 32.04 -8.19
C GLY A 108 6.90 31.90 -7.89
N ASN A 109 7.40 32.44 -6.77
CA ASN A 109 8.77 32.30 -6.33
C ASN A 109 8.91 31.21 -5.25
N SER A 110 10.11 30.64 -5.17
CA SER A 110 10.41 29.61 -4.18
C SER A 110 10.82 30.22 -2.86
N SER A 111 10.20 29.81 -1.77
CA SER A 111 10.59 30.19 -0.40
C SER A 111 10.67 28.97 0.50
N LEU A 112 11.58 29.00 1.48
CA LEU A 112 11.84 27.95 2.43
C LEU A 112 11.86 28.52 3.85
N LEU A 113 11.12 27.92 4.77
CA LEU A 113 11.07 28.31 6.17
C LEU A 113 11.97 27.39 7.01
N PHE A 114 12.80 27.97 7.87
CA PHE A 114 13.71 27.25 8.77
C PHE A 114 13.47 27.64 10.23
N ALA A 115 13.54 26.68 11.12
CA ALA A 115 13.47 26.88 12.56
C ALA A 115 14.30 25.83 13.31
N PRO A 116 14.67 26.07 14.60
CA PRO A 116 15.41 25.08 15.40
C PRO A 116 14.68 23.76 15.50
N GLN A 117 13.36 23.80 15.69
CA GLN A 117 12.46 22.65 15.71
C GLN A 117 11.12 23.02 15.08
N ILE A 118 10.57 22.15 14.25
CA ILE A 118 9.30 22.36 13.57
C ILE A 118 8.37 21.17 13.86
N GLU A 119 7.12 21.47 14.17
CA GLU A 119 6.06 20.50 14.36
C GLU A 119 4.81 20.91 13.56
N ARG A 120 4.22 20.00 12.82
CA ARG A 120 2.98 20.22 12.10
C ARG A 120 1.78 19.98 13.02
N VAL A 121 0.82 20.92 13.07
CA VAL A 121 -0.33 20.88 14.00
C VAL A 121 -1.69 20.77 13.32
N ASP A 122 -1.73 20.80 12.00
CA ASP A 122 -2.96 20.64 11.22
C ASP A 122 -2.98 19.31 10.46
N LEU A 123 -2.56 18.24 11.15
CA LEU A 123 -2.60 16.91 10.57
C LEU A 123 -4.04 16.55 10.23
N PRO A 124 -4.34 16.23 8.97
CA PRO A 124 -5.63 15.69 8.63
C PRO A 124 -5.82 14.32 9.31
N THR A 125 -7.05 14.02 9.69
CA THR A 125 -7.35 12.72 10.31
C THR A 125 -7.14 11.60 9.30
N VAL A 126 -6.32 10.62 9.67
CA VAL A 126 -6.13 9.40 8.87
C VAL A 126 -7.48 8.68 8.72
N PRO A 127 -7.92 8.34 7.51
CA PRO A 127 -9.15 7.58 7.32
C PRO A 127 -9.11 6.21 8.02
N GLY A 128 -10.17 5.87 8.75
CA GLY A 128 -10.28 4.62 9.48
C GLY A 128 -9.60 4.62 10.86
N THR A 129 -9.49 3.44 11.47
CA THR A 129 -8.78 3.22 12.74
C THR A 129 -7.33 2.85 12.46
N VAL A 130 -6.39 3.60 13.00
CA VAL A 130 -4.96 3.28 12.87
C VAL A 130 -4.63 2.05 13.71
N ILE A 131 -4.14 0.98 13.06
CA ILE A 131 -3.63 -0.22 13.72
C ILE A 131 -2.13 -0.06 14.01
N TYR A 132 -1.39 0.44 13.02
CA TYR A 132 0.05 0.66 13.11
C TYR A 132 0.47 1.87 12.28
N ASN A 133 1.42 2.63 12.79
CA ASN A 133 2.12 3.70 12.07
C ASN A 133 3.62 3.41 12.05
N SER A 134 4.22 3.47 10.88
CA SER A 134 5.66 3.40 10.70
C SER A 134 6.29 4.79 10.87
N ASP A 135 7.21 4.94 11.79
CA ASP A 135 7.86 6.23 12.08
C ASP A 135 8.75 6.76 10.94
N ASN A 136 9.05 5.92 9.95
CA ASN A 136 9.94 6.30 8.84
C ASN A 136 9.60 5.51 7.57
N SER A 137 8.69 6.06 6.77
CA SER A 137 8.24 5.44 5.50
C SER A 137 9.34 5.36 4.43
N ASP A 138 10.43 6.11 4.56
CA ASP A 138 11.58 6.02 3.64
C ASP A 138 12.32 4.70 3.77
N ARG A 139 12.39 4.15 4.97
CA ARG A 139 13.13 2.92 5.29
C ARG A 139 12.23 1.77 5.71
N ASN A 140 11.01 2.07 6.13
CA ASN A 140 10.11 1.14 6.77
C ASN A 140 8.66 1.40 6.35
N PHE A 141 8.25 0.91 5.21
CA PHE A 141 6.87 1.03 4.76
C PHE A 141 6.07 -0.25 5.02
N VAL A 142 4.79 -0.07 5.28
CA VAL A 142 3.81 -1.14 5.51
C VAL A 142 3.52 -1.88 4.20
N THR A 143 3.54 -3.22 4.23
CA THR A 143 3.15 -4.08 3.12
C THR A 143 2.26 -5.22 3.57
N ASP A 144 1.65 -5.93 2.63
CA ASP A 144 0.92 -7.19 2.82
C ASP A 144 -0.17 -7.12 3.92
N PRO A 145 -1.08 -6.14 3.92
CA PRO A 145 -2.18 -6.12 4.89
C PRO A 145 -3.08 -7.35 4.69
N ALA A 146 -3.41 -8.04 5.77
CA ALA A 146 -4.30 -9.20 5.76
C ALA A 146 -5.26 -9.17 6.93
N LEU A 147 -6.48 -9.72 6.77
CA LEU A 147 -7.55 -9.70 7.76
C LEU A 147 -8.17 -11.10 7.88
N ALA A 148 -8.39 -11.54 9.11
CA ALA A 148 -9.21 -12.70 9.43
C ALA A 148 -10.13 -12.41 10.62
N VAL A 149 -11.27 -13.10 10.69
CA VAL A 149 -12.17 -13.09 11.85
C VAL A 149 -12.17 -14.49 12.45
N LEU A 150 -11.81 -14.58 13.73
CA LEU A 150 -11.77 -15.84 14.46
C LEU A 150 -13.20 -16.30 14.83
N PRO A 151 -13.40 -17.59 15.12
CA PRO A 151 -14.72 -18.12 15.51
C PRO A 151 -15.33 -17.45 16.76
N ASN A 152 -14.49 -16.93 17.66
CA ASN A 152 -14.93 -16.17 18.84
C ASN A 152 -15.30 -14.71 18.54
N GLY A 153 -15.20 -14.29 17.26
CA GLY A 153 -15.51 -12.93 16.81
C GLY A 153 -14.39 -11.92 16.91
N ASP A 154 -13.20 -12.31 17.36
CA ASP A 154 -12.03 -11.42 17.38
C ASP A 154 -11.51 -11.20 15.94
N TYR A 155 -11.01 -9.99 15.68
CA TYR A 155 -10.37 -9.68 14.42
C TYR A 155 -8.86 -9.82 14.55
N ILE A 156 -8.24 -10.45 13.56
CA ILE A 156 -6.79 -10.54 13.41
C ILE A 156 -6.41 -9.76 12.15
N ALA A 157 -5.62 -8.72 12.32
CA ALA A 157 -5.02 -7.97 11.23
C ALA A 157 -3.51 -8.19 11.21
N GLY A 158 -2.91 -8.21 10.03
CA GLY A 158 -1.48 -8.36 9.89
C GLY A 158 -0.89 -7.40 8.88
N CYS A 159 0.38 -7.08 9.05
CA CYS A 159 1.19 -6.43 8.02
C CYS A 159 2.65 -6.86 8.14
N ARG A 160 3.39 -6.65 7.06
CA ARG A 160 4.83 -6.74 7.06
C ARG A 160 5.44 -5.34 7.03
N ALA A 161 6.42 -5.12 7.90
CA ALA A 161 7.23 -3.91 7.94
C ALA A 161 8.61 -4.24 8.54
N ARG A 162 9.49 -3.25 8.64
CA ARG A 162 10.73 -3.36 9.42
C ARG A 162 10.44 -2.98 10.86
N PHE A 163 10.24 -3.94 11.72
CA PHE A 163 10.02 -3.68 13.13
C PHE A 163 11.36 -3.69 13.88
N SER A 164 11.66 -2.65 14.64
CA SER A 164 12.90 -2.53 15.44
C SER A 164 14.19 -2.79 14.64
N GLY A 165 14.23 -2.32 13.39
CA GLY A 165 15.39 -2.48 12.49
C GLY A 165 15.55 -3.86 11.86
N LYS A 166 14.71 -4.84 12.21
CA LYS A 166 14.70 -6.19 11.62
C LYS A 166 13.78 -6.23 10.40
N THR A 167 14.21 -6.91 9.34
CA THR A 167 13.43 -7.08 8.11
C THR A 167 12.73 -8.43 8.06
N GLY A 168 11.60 -8.50 7.35
CA GLY A 168 10.97 -9.78 7.00
C GLY A 168 10.05 -10.37 8.06
N PHE A 169 9.58 -9.57 9.01
CA PHE A 169 8.57 -10.00 9.99
C PHE A 169 7.16 -9.60 9.53
N VAL A 170 6.22 -10.52 9.72
CA VAL A 170 4.80 -10.20 9.79
C VAL A 170 4.47 -9.94 11.25
N ARG A 171 3.87 -8.79 11.55
CA ARG A 171 3.31 -8.52 12.86
C ARG A 171 1.80 -8.64 12.77
N LEU A 172 1.23 -9.41 13.69
CA LEU A 172 -0.22 -9.56 13.85
C LEU A 172 -0.72 -8.69 14.99
N TYR A 173 -1.91 -8.19 14.80
CA TYR A 173 -2.66 -7.38 15.75
C TYR A 173 -4.02 -8.02 15.97
N ARG A 174 -4.55 -7.92 17.20
CA ARG A 174 -5.87 -8.43 17.60
C ARG A 174 -6.77 -7.29 18.04
N SER A 175 -8.03 -7.37 17.65
CA SER A 175 -9.10 -6.53 18.19
C SER A 175 -10.22 -7.41 18.73
N THR A 176 -10.61 -7.18 19.99
CA THR A 176 -11.74 -7.86 20.67
C THR A 176 -13.01 -7.00 20.68
N ASN A 177 -12.97 -5.81 20.09
CA ASN A 177 -14.04 -4.81 20.13
C ASN A 177 -14.43 -4.29 18.73
N LYS A 178 -14.42 -5.20 17.75
CA LYS A 178 -14.87 -4.93 16.39
C LYS A 178 -14.05 -3.85 15.65
N GLY A 179 -12.73 -3.83 15.87
CA GLY A 179 -11.79 -2.94 15.19
C GLY A 179 -11.67 -1.54 15.79
N LYS A 180 -12.28 -1.28 16.96
CA LYS A 180 -12.16 0.04 17.61
C LYS A 180 -10.77 0.27 18.19
N THR A 181 -10.17 -0.77 18.77
CA THR A 181 -8.79 -0.76 19.29
C THR A 181 -8.07 -2.03 18.92
N TRP A 182 -6.75 -1.97 18.86
CA TRP A 182 -5.89 -3.06 18.44
C TRP A 182 -4.69 -3.20 19.37
N GLU A 183 -4.31 -4.42 19.67
CA GLU A 183 -3.10 -4.78 20.42
C GLU A 183 -2.19 -5.67 19.59
N VAL A 184 -0.88 -5.60 19.83
CA VAL A 184 0.09 -6.51 19.19
C VAL A 184 -0.17 -7.92 19.71
N LEU A 185 -0.32 -8.87 18.82
CA LEU A 185 -0.59 -10.28 19.14
C LEU A 185 0.65 -11.15 19.06
N SER A 186 1.33 -11.15 17.91
CA SER A 186 2.53 -11.96 17.66
C SER A 186 3.35 -11.42 16.50
N GLU A 187 4.58 -11.92 16.38
CA GLU A 187 5.48 -11.65 15.26
C GLU A 187 5.93 -12.98 14.63
N ILE A 188 5.84 -13.07 13.31
CA ILE A 188 6.18 -14.26 12.54
C ILE A 188 7.37 -13.89 11.63
N PRO A 189 8.54 -14.51 11.85
CA PRO A 189 9.72 -14.21 11.05
C PRO A 189 9.64 -14.82 9.65
N GLU A 190 10.34 -14.19 8.71
CA GLU A 190 10.60 -14.72 7.38
C GLU A 190 9.34 -15.13 6.58
N VAL A 191 8.25 -14.35 6.67
CA VAL A 191 7.04 -14.56 5.87
C VAL A 191 6.74 -13.31 5.05
N GLY A 192 6.24 -13.49 3.82
CA GLY A 192 5.78 -12.41 2.95
C GLY A 192 4.74 -12.90 1.94
N PHE A 193 4.09 -11.96 1.24
CA PHE A 193 3.08 -12.24 0.22
C PHE A 193 2.00 -13.22 0.70
N TYR A 194 1.48 -12.99 1.91
CA TYR A 194 0.65 -13.95 2.64
C TYR A 194 -0.83 -13.55 2.67
N SER A 195 -1.67 -14.54 2.93
CA SER A 195 -3.07 -14.38 3.34
C SER A 195 -3.28 -15.00 4.70
N LEU A 196 -4.19 -14.41 5.49
CA LEU A 196 -4.77 -15.03 6.68
C LEU A 196 -6.13 -15.62 6.33
N PHE A 197 -6.43 -16.82 6.82
CA PHE A 197 -7.75 -17.43 6.69
C PHE A 197 -8.02 -18.40 7.83
N VAL A 198 -9.31 -18.58 8.14
CA VAL A 198 -9.75 -19.58 9.12
C VAL A 198 -10.29 -20.78 8.37
N HIS A 199 -9.82 -21.96 8.75
CA HIS A 199 -10.30 -23.24 8.24
C HIS A 199 -10.45 -24.22 9.40
N ASP A 200 -11.63 -24.85 9.52
CA ASP A 200 -11.99 -25.74 10.64
C ASP A 200 -11.71 -25.13 12.03
N SER A 201 -12.07 -23.87 12.19
CA SER A 201 -11.85 -23.07 13.42
C SER A 201 -10.38 -22.78 13.76
N VAL A 202 -9.45 -23.13 12.90
CA VAL A 202 -7.99 -22.91 13.07
C VAL A 202 -7.55 -21.77 12.16
N LEU A 203 -6.67 -20.93 12.65
CA LEU A 203 -6.10 -19.83 11.87
C LEU A 203 -4.88 -20.31 11.09
N TYR A 204 -4.89 -20.05 9.80
CA TYR A 204 -3.79 -20.33 8.88
C TYR A 204 -3.21 -19.05 8.27
N LEU A 205 -1.94 -19.12 7.94
CA LEU A 205 -1.22 -18.15 7.13
C LEU A 205 -0.56 -18.89 5.96
N MET A 206 -0.88 -18.54 4.72
CA MET A 206 -0.25 -19.11 3.53
C MET A 206 0.38 -18.01 2.68
N GLY A 207 1.64 -18.16 2.32
CA GLY A 207 2.40 -17.18 1.55
C GLY A 207 3.76 -17.70 1.09
N THR A 208 4.78 -16.84 1.18
CA THR A 208 6.16 -17.20 0.82
C THR A 208 7.10 -17.00 1.99
N LYS A 209 8.24 -17.71 1.99
CA LYS A 209 9.31 -17.53 2.99
C LYS A 209 10.09 -16.24 2.67
N GLY A 210 9.80 -15.16 3.41
CA GLY A 210 10.42 -13.84 3.18
C GLY A 210 9.81 -13.11 1.98
N GLY A 211 10.55 -13.01 0.88
CA GLY A 211 10.11 -12.40 -0.38
C GLY A 211 9.86 -13.47 -1.46
N PHE A 212 10.44 -13.31 -2.63
CA PHE A 212 10.39 -14.28 -3.73
C PHE A 212 11.16 -15.56 -3.38
N ASN A 213 10.54 -16.48 -2.69
CA ASN A 213 11.17 -17.67 -2.12
C ASN A 213 10.19 -18.86 -2.14
N HIS A 214 10.37 -19.82 -1.23
CA HIS A 214 9.53 -21.00 -1.08
C HIS A 214 8.07 -20.65 -0.75
N MET A 215 7.13 -21.44 -1.22
CA MET A 215 5.75 -21.41 -0.72
C MET A 215 5.69 -22.05 0.66
N VAL A 216 5.02 -21.39 1.60
CA VAL A 216 4.86 -21.85 2.97
C VAL A 216 3.42 -21.70 3.45
N ILE A 217 3.03 -22.61 4.36
CA ILE A 217 1.82 -22.51 5.13
C ILE A 217 2.12 -22.73 6.61
N LEU A 218 1.55 -21.91 7.46
CA LEU A 218 1.69 -21.97 8.92
C LEU A 218 0.30 -22.12 9.54
N ARG A 219 0.23 -22.76 10.70
CA ARG A 219 -0.97 -23.02 11.46
C ARG A 219 -0.85 -22.49 12.86
N SER A 220 -1.93 -21.92 13.38
CA SER A 220 -2.06 -21.50 14.78
C SER A 220 -3.33 -22.03 15.39
N ASP A 221 -3.20 -22.83 16.44
CA ASP A 221 -4.33 -23.45 17.17
C ASP A 221 -4.82 -22.56 18.32
N ASP A 222 -4.17 -21.44 18.59
CA ASP A 222 -4.45 -20.54 19.72
C ASP A 222 -4.84 -19.11 19.27
N GLY A 223 -5.36 -18.98 18.07
CA GLY A 223 -5.86 -17.72 17.53
C GLY A 223 -4.76 -16.73 17.14
N GLY A 224 -3.61 -17.20 16.71
CA GLY A 224 -2.51 -16.39 16.18
C GLY A 224 -1.42 -16.04 17.18
N ARG A 225 -1.42 -16.60 18.41
CA ARG A 225 -0.36 -16.34 19.39
C ARG A 225 0.90 -17.12 19.09
N ASN A 226 0.75 -18.43 18.80
CA ASN A 226 1.85 -19.32 18.42
C ASN A 226 1.60 -19.94 17.05
N TRP A 227 2.68 -20.18 16.32
CA TRP A 227 2.63 -20.65 14.94
C TRP A 227 3.56 -21.82 14.71
N THR A 228 3.15 -22.76 13.86
CA THR A 228 4.04 -23.80 13.36
C THR A 228 5.18 -23.19 12.54
N THR A 229 6.32 -23.89 12.47
CA THR A 229 7.47 -23.46 11.66
C THR A 229 7.58 -24.31 10.40
N PRO A 230 7.60 -23.71 9.19
CA PRO A 230 7.69 -24.45 7.94
C PRO A 230 9.14 -24.95 7.70
N ILE A 231 9.45 -26.16 8.15
CA ILE A 231 10.80 -26.75 8.11
C ILE A 231 11.00 -27.74 6.97
N ASP A 232 9.97 -28.51 6.62
CA ASP A 232 10.00 -29.53 5.56
C ASP A 232 8.62 -29.75 4.92
N SER A 233 8.56 -30.73 4.00
CA SER A 233 7.35 -31.04 3.23
C SER A 233 6.15 -31.53 4.05
N LYS A 234 6.35 -31.97 5.28
CA LYS A 234 5.30 -32.41 6.21
C LYS A 234 4.88 -31.32 7.19
N HIS A 235 5.66 -30.25 7.31
CA HIS A 235 5.51 -29.20 8.30
C HIS A 235 5.37 -27.82 7.65
N GLY A 236 4.74 -27.69 6.49
CA GLY A 236 4.32 -26.43 5.90
C GLY A 236 5.26 -25.83 4.84
N LEU A 237 6.35 -26.52 4.45
CA LEU A 237 7.17 -26.12 3.29
C LEU A 237 6.57 -26.76 2.03
N LEU A 238 5.84 -25.98 1.21
CA LEU A 238 5.00 -26.51 0.13
C LEU A 238 5.72 -26.68 -1.21
N SER A 239 6.85 -26.01 -1.45
CA SER A 239 7.49 -25.93 -2.77
C SER A 239 8.76 -26.75 -2.96
N GLY A 240 9.13 -27.60 -2.00
CA GLY A 240 10.39 -28.34 -2.06
C GLY A 240 11.59 -27.39 -2.21
N GLU A 241 12.51 -27.67 -3.14
CA GLU A 241 13.69 -26.83 -3.39
C GLU A 241 13.42 -25.63 -4.30
N SER A 242 12.28 -25.60 -5.00
CA SER A 242 11.94 -24.49 -5.90
C SER A 242 11.68 -23.20 -5.13
N LYS A 243 12.17 -22.09 -5.67
CA LYS A 243 12.05 -20.73 -5.13
C LYS A 243 11.48 -19.80 -6.18
N SER A 244 11.24 -18.54 -5.81
CA SER A 244 10.73 -17.47 -6.67
C SER A 244 9.22 -17.45 -6.84
N TYR A 245 8.51 -17.83 -5.79
CA TYR A 245 7.06 -17.71 -5.72
C TYR A 245 6.61 -16.34 -5.24
N HIS A 246 5.41 -15.95 -5.66
CA HIS A 246 4.77 -14.68 -5.36
C HIS A 246 3.28 -14.88 -5.10
N SER A 247 2.68 -13.95 -4.40
CA SER A 247 1.24 -13.77 -4.24
C SER A 247 0.96 -12.42 -3.54
N ALA A 248 -0.24 -12.26 -2.99
CA ALA A 248 -0.64 -11.14 -2.13
C ALA A 248 -1.65 -11.62 -1.09
N SER A 249 -2.16 -10.72 -0.26
CA SER A 249 -3.29 -11.00 0.62
C SER A 249 -4.56 -11.10 -0.22
N VAL A 250 -4.81 -12.28 -0.78
CA VAL A 250 -5.97 -12.61 -1.61
C VAL A 250 -6.73 -13.79 -0.99
N PRO A 251 -8.04 -13.93 -1.25
CA PRO A 251 -8.85 -14.95 -0.57
C PRO A 251 -8.46 -16.37 -0.96
N VAL A 252 -8.73 -17.31 -0.06
CA VAL A 252 -8.92 -18.72 -0.41
C VAL A 252 -10.37 -18.94 -0.81
N ALA A 253 -10.63 -19.90 -1.69
CA ALA A 253 -11.97 -20.30 -2.10
C ALA A 253 -12.24 -21.76 -1.74
N TYR A 254 -13.52 -22.12 -1.55
CA TYR A 254 -13.97 -23.47 -1.21
C TYR A 254 -14.93 -23.95 -2.30
N ALA A 255 -14.54 -24.95 -3.03
CA ALA A 255 -15.38 -25.58 -4.07
C ALA A 255 -14.96 -27.02 -4.31
N LYS A 256 -15.88 -27.85 -4.76
CA LYS A 256 -15.63 -29.23 -5.19
C LYS A 256 -14.89 -30.08 -4.14
N GLY A 257 -15.21 -29.88 -2.84
CA GLY A 257 -14.53 -30.53 -1.72
C GLY A 257 -13.05 -30.17 -1.52
N ARG A 258 -12.63 -29.03 -2.04
CA ARG A 258 -11.25 -28.55 -1.97
C ARG A 258 -11.19 -27.11 -1.50
N ILE A 259 -10.05 -26.74 -0.91
CA ILE A 259 -9.61 -25.36 -0.71
C ILE A 259 -8.71 -24.94 -1.88
N TRP A 260 -8.87 -23.73 -2.38
CA TRP A 260 -8.19 -23.19 -3.55
C TRP A 260 -7.49 -21.90 -3.24
N ARG A 261 -6.26 -21.70 -3.76
CA ARG A 261 -5.44 -20.53 -3.55
C ARG A 261 -4.65 -20.19 -4.81
N ALA A 262 -4.84 -18.98 -5.33
CA ALA A 262 -4.07 -18.46 -6.46
C ALA A 262 -2.64 -18.08 -6.05
N MET A 263 -1.67 -18.38 -6.88
CA MET A 263 -0.26 -18.10 -6.70
C MET A 263 0.40 -17.75 -8.04
N GLU A 264 1.54 -17.13 -7.96
CA GLU A 264 2.40 -16.86 -9.14
C GLU A 264 3.82 -17.38 -8.88
N ASP A 265 4.55 -17.68 -9.96
CA ASP A 265 5.98 -17.92 -9.91
C ASP A 265 6.75 -17.05 -10.92
N ASN A 266 8.02 -16.84 -10.64
CA ASN A 266 8.95 -16.12 -11.53
C ASN A 266 10.01 -17.10 -12.07
N LEU A 267 9.56 -18.17 -12.71
CA LEU A 267 10.39 -19.21 -13.30
C LEU A 267 10.18 -19.26 -14.84
N PRO A 268 11.25 -19.32 -15.66
CA PRO A 268 12.67 -19.29 -15.36
C PRO A 268 13.20 -17.91 -14.99
N LYS A 269 14.27 -17.87 -14.20
CA LYS A 269 14.90 -16.65 -13.69
C LYS A 269 15.38 -15.70 -14.79
N GLY A 270 15.25 -14.39 -14.54
CA GLY A 270 15.95 -13.36 -15.31
C GLY A 270 15.15 -12.13 -15.71
N LYS A 271 13.82 -12.21 -15.73
CA LYS A 271 12.92 -11.06 -15.93
C LYS A 271 11.73 -11.25 -15.02
N ARG A 272 11.01 -10.20 -14.65
CA ARG A 272 9.79 -10.28 -13.85
C ARG A 272 8.64 -10.88 -14.68
N TYR A 273 8.78 -12.14 -15.09
CA TYR A 273 7.77 -12.89 -15.84
C TYR A 273 7.00 -13.79 -14.88
N PHE A 274 6.00 -13.24 -14.24
CA PHE A 274 5.12 -14.04 -13.40
C PHE A 274 4.24 -14.94 -14.24
N ARG A 275 4.24 -16.23 -13.93
CA ARG A 275 3.32 -17.23 -14.45
C ARG A 275 2.24 -17.49 -13.40
N ALA A 276 0.98 -17.52 -13.80
CA ALA A 276 -0.15 -17.78 -12.92
C ALA A 276 -0.38 -19.28 -12.74
N PHE A 277 -0.69 -19.72 -11.52
CA PHE A 277 -1.13 -21.08 -11.22
C PHE A 277 -2.03 -21.13 -10.00
N MET A 278 -2.77 -22.23 -9.87
CA MET A 278 -3.67 -22.49 -8.76
C MET A 278 -3.12 -23.62 -7.88
N MET A 279 -3.13 -23.42 -6.57
CA MET A 279 -2.91 -24.45 -5.57
C MET A 279 -4.27 -24.92 -5.04
N SER A 280 -4.43 -26.23 -4.81
CA SER A 280 -5.62 -26.75 -4.15
C SER A 280 -5.33 -28.00 -3.32
N ALA A 281 -6.07 -28.19 -2.22
CA ALA A 281 -5.99 -29.38 -1.38
C ALA A 281 -7.40 -29.87 -1.00
N PRO A 282 -7.61 -31.17 -0.75
CA PRO A 282 -8.89 -31.64 -0.20
C PRO A 282 -9.21 -30.92 1.10
N ILE A 283 -10.48 -30.59 1.32
CA ILE A 283 -10.91 -29.76 2.46
C ILE A 283 -10.56 -30.37 3.81
N ASN A 284 -10.52 -31.71 3.90
CA ASN A 284 -10.20 -32.42 5.14
C ASN A 284 -8.73 -32.88 5.23
N ALA A 285 -7.86 -32.40 4.33
CA ALA A 285 -6.46 -32.78 4.34
C ALA A 285 -5.67 -32.04 5.40
N ASN A 286 -4.54 -32.61 5.82
CA ASN A 286 -3.55 -31.86 6.58
C ASN A 286 -2.87 -30.82 5.66
N LEU A 287 -3.27 -29.57 5.77
CA LEU A 287 -2.76 -28.49 4.92
C LEU A 287 -1.25 -28.21 5.10
N LEU A 288 -0.63 -28.67 6.19
CA LEU A 288 0.82 -28.56 6.38
C LEU A 288 1.61 -29.59 5.55
N ASP A 289 0.97 -30.66 5.06
CA ASP A 289 1.59 -31.67 4.21
C ASP A 289 1.59 -31.23 2.74
N SER A 290 2.76 -31.00 2.16
CA SER A 290 2.88 -30.61 0.75
C SER A 290 2.28 -31.63 -0.22
N ALA A 291 2.25 -32.94 0.14
CA ALA A 291 1.66 -33.98 -0.69
C ALA A 291 0.13 -33.89 -0.80
N ALA A 292 -0.53 -33.16 0.10
CA ALA A 292 -1.96 -32.90 0.02
C ALA A 292 -2.32 -31.87 -1.06
N TRP A 293 -1.35 -31.08 -1.51
CA TRP A 293 -1.58 -29.97 -2.44
C TRP A 293 -1.39 -30.41 -3.89
N THR A 294 -2.39 -30.12 -4.71
CA THR A 294 -2.30 -30.16 -6.17
C THR A 294 -1.95 -28.78 -6.67
N ARG A 295 -1.05 -28.69 -7.62
CA ARG A 295 -0.68 -27.47 -8.33
C ARG A 295 -1.12 -27.59 -9.78
N SER A 296 -1.77 -26.55 -10.34
CA SER A 296 -2.03 -26.49 -11.77
C SER A 296 -0.75 -26.23 -12.55
N GLU A 297 -0.80 -26.45 -13.86
CA GLU A 297 0.22 -25.94 -14.77
C GLU A 297 0.37 -24.43 -14.55
N ALA A 298 1.63 -23.96 -14.61
CA ALA A 298 1.92 -22.55 -14.51
C ALA A 298 1.79 -21.89 -15.89
N LEU A 299 0.80 -21.04 -16.06
CA LEU A 299 0.45 -20.39 -17.31
C LEU A 299 1.41 -19.22 -17.59
N PRO A 300 2.23 -19.27 -18.64
CA PRO A 300 3.02 -18.13 -19.08
C PRO A 300 2.11 -17.06 -19.66
N TYR A 301 2.64 -15.86 -19.90
CA TYR A 301 1.91 -14.79 -20.58
C TYR A 301 2.57 -14.44 -21.91
N ASP A 302 1.80 -13.80 -22.79
CA ASP A 302 2.28 -13.20 -24.03
C ASP A 302 1.99 -11.69 -23.98
N SER A 303 3.02 -10.88 -24.21
CA SER A 303 2.94 -9.42 -24.13
C SER A 303 2.00 -8.80 -25.18
N THR A 304 1.60 -9.56 -26.20
CA THR A 304 0.74 -9.08 -27.30
C THR A 304 -0.76 -9.26 -27.02
N TRP A 305 -1.13 -9.94 -25.94
CA TRP A 305 -2.54 -10.27 -25.66
C TRP A 305 -3.47 -9.06 -25.46
N LEU A 306 -2.95 -7.89 -25.15
CA LEU A 306 -3.73 -6.66 -25.04
C LEU A 306 -3.75 -5.82 -26.34
N GLY A 307 -3.21 -6.34 -27.45
CA GLY A 307 -3.10 -5.64 -28.73
C GLY A 307 -1.85 -4.77 -28.87
N THR A 308 -1.80 -3.94 -29.90
CA THR A 308 -0.60 -3.16 -30.26
C THR A 308 -0.35 -1.95 -29.37
N ASP A 309 -1.41 -1.39 -28.79
CA ASP A 309 -1.36 -0.12 -28.04
C ASP A 309 -1.15 -0.33 -26.53
N ARG A 310 -1.20 -1.57 -26.07
CA ARG A 310 -1.09 -1.97 -24.66
C ARG A 310 -0.11 -3.12 -24.51
N THR A 311 0.47 -3.24 -23.31
CA THR A 311 1.45 -4.28 -23.03
C THR A 311 1.01 -5.12 -21.85
N PHE A 312 0.90 -6.43 -22.07
CA PHE A 312 0.70 -7.40 -21.01
C PHE A 312 2.07 -7.76 -20.43
N ASN A 313 2.39 -7.26 -19.21
CA ASN A 313 3.71 -7.42 -18.60
C ASN A 313 3.80 -8.56 -17.58
N GLY A 314 2.76 -9.35 -17.40
CA GLY A 314 2.72 -10.49 -16.50
C GLY A 314 1.45 -10.58 -15.67
N TRP A 315 1.31 -11.71 -15.01
CA TRP A 315 0.24 -12.03 -14.09
C TRP A 315 0.59 -11.55 -12.68
N LEU A 316 -0.37 -11.02 -11.94
CA LEU A 316 -0.15 -10.61 -10.56
C LEU A 316 -1.39 -10.82 -9.69
N GLU A 317 -1.14 -11.29 -8.46
CA GLU A 317 -2.03 -11.15 -7.32
C GLU A 317 -3.43 -11.74 -7.56
N GLY A 318 -3.46 -12.99 -8.06
CA GLY A 318 -4.66 -13.70 -8.46
C GLY A 318 -5.61 -14.00 -7.32
N ASN A 319 -6.90 -14.01 -7.65
CA ASN A 319 -8.00 -14.35 -6.74
C ASN A 319 -8.63 -15.66 -7.15
N ALA A 320 -8.57 -16.68 -6.29
CA ALA A 320 -9.37 -17.90 -6.45
C ALA A 320 -10.85 -17.53 -6.24
N VAL A 321 -11.66 -17.69 -7.27
CA VAL A 321 -13.10 -17.36 -7.25
C VAL A 321 -13.91 -18.55 -7.74
N VAL A 322 -15.05 -18.80 -7.10
CA VAL A 322 -16.01 -19.82 -7.53
C VAL A 322 -17.10 -19.16 -8.36
N THR A 323 -17.31 -19.61 -9.59
CA THR A 323 -18.37 -19.10 -10.44
C THR A 323 -19.73 -19.61 -9.95
N ARG A 324 -20.84 -19.06 -10.48
CA ARG A 324 -22.19 -19.52 -10.13
C ARG A 324 -22.45 -20.98 -10.50
N GLU A 325 -21.77 -21.47 -11.52
CA GLU A 325 -21.82 -22.86 -11.98
C GLU A 325 -20.95 -23.80 -11.11
N GLY A 326 -20.27 -23.25 -10.11
CA GLY A 326 -19.37 -24.00 -9.22
C GLY A 326 -17.98 -24.28 -9.79
N ASN A 327 -17.61 -23.66 -10.90
CA ASN A 327 -16.28 -23.76 -11.46
C ASN A 327 -15.30 -22.82 -10.72
N VAL A 328 -14.02 -23.19 -10.72
CA VAL A 328 -12.97 -22.36 -10.11
C VAL A 328 -12.24 -21.58 -11.19
N VAL A 329 -12.09 -20.29 -10.97
CA VAL A 329 -11.31 -19.40 -11.82
C VAL A 329 -10.29 -18.64 -10.98
N ASP A 330 -9.19 -18.24 -11.61
CA ASP A 330 -8.24 -17.30 -11.06
C ASP A 330 -8.41 -15.96 -11.77
N ILE A 331 -8.81 -14.92 -11.04
CA ILE A 331 -8.97 -13.57 -11.60
C ILE A 331 -7.78 -12.75 -11.16
N LEU A 332 -6.95 -12.37 -12.14
CA LEU A 332 -5.66 -11.75 -11.93
C LEU A 332 -5.60 -10.32 -12.44
N ARG A 333 -4.88 -9.52 -11.69
CA ARG A 333 -4.34 -8.27 -12.16
C ARG A 333 -3.38 -8.52 -13.32
N ILE A 334 -3.54 -7.74 -14.40
CA ILE A 334 -2.55 -7.66 -15.48
C ILE A 334 -1.58 -6.51 -15.14
N GLU A 335 -0.27 -6.78 -15.16
CA GLU A 335 0.72 -5.71 -14.99
C GLU A 335 0.71 -4.82 -16.25
N GLU A 336 -0.04 -3.74 -16.16
CA GLU A 336 -0.15 -2.73 -17.20
C GLU A 336 -0.04 -1.35 -16.58
N ARG A 337 0.80 -0.48 -17.13
CA ARG A 337 1.15 0.79 -16.50
C ARG A 337 0.39 1.99 -17.04
N ASN A 338 0.06 1.95 -18.33
CA ASN A 338 -0.47 3.11 -19.04
C ASN A 338 -1.99 3.21 -18.97
N PHE A 339 -2.66 2.09 -18.72
CA PHE A 339 -4.10 1.98 -18.73
C PHE A 339 -4.62 1.28 -17.46
N ASP A 340 -5.87 1.48 -17.15
CA ASP A 340 -6.59 0.81 -16.08
C ASP A 340 -7.73 -0.03 -16.65
N GLY A 341 -8.28 -0.94 -15.86
CA GLY A 341 -9.56 -1.56 -16.12
C GLY A 341 -9.52 -2.91 -16.84
N LYS A 342 -8.37 -3.52 -17.10
CA LYS A 342 -8.30 -4.89 -17.66
C LYS A 342 -7.76 -5.87 -16.63
N ALA A 343 -8.47 -6.99 -16.43
CA ALA A 343 -8.06 -8.15 -15.67
C ALA A 343 -8.13 -9.41 -16.54
N ALA A 344 -7.57 -10.50 -16.06
CA ALA A 344 -7.64 -11.78 -16.73
C ALA A 344 -8.36 -12.81 -15.88
N MET A 345 -9.13 -13.70 -16.51
CA MET A 345 -9.85 -14.81 -15.88
C MET A 345 -9.26 -16.13 -16.38
N VAL A 346 -8.42 -16.77 -15.59
CA VAL A 346 -7.86 -18.09 -15.91
C VAL A 346 -8.79 -19.16 -15.38
N ARG A 347 -9.25 -20.07 -16.24
CA ARG A 347 -10.13 -21.19 -15.89
C ARG A 347 -9.30 -22.36 -15.39
N ILE A 348 -9.74 -23.00 -14.30
CA ILE A 348 -9.01 -24.12 -13.68
C ILE A 348 -9.84 -25.41 -13.84
N SER A 349 -9.17 -26.50 -14.18
CA SER A 349 -9.83 -27.84 -14.25
C SER A 349 -10.30 -28.29 -12.88
N ASP A 350 -11.30 -29.18 -12.85
CA ASP A 350 -11.91 -29.68 -11.61
C ASP A 350 -10.93 -30.44 -10.71
N ASP A 351 -9.93 -31.09 -11.30
CA ASP A 351 -8.87 -31.78 -10.57
C ASP A 351 -7.73 -30.85 -10.12
N GLY A 352 -7.80 -29.56 -10.51
CA GLY A 352 -6.81 -28.53 -10.16
C GLY A 352 -5.46 -28.64 -10.88
N LYS A 353 -5.36 -29.41 -11.97
CA LYS A 353 -4.08 -29.66 -12.65
C LYS A 353 -3.86 -28.80 -13.89
N GLN A 354 -4.93 -28.39 -14.55
CA GLN A 354 -4.87 -27.61 -15.79
C GLN A 354 -5.34 -26.19 -15.58
N ALA A 355 -4.70 -25.25 -16.28
CA ALA A 355 -5.10 -23.84 -16.36
C ALA A 355 -5.32 -23.46 -17.82
N TYR A 356 -6.41 -22.77 -18.12
CA TYR A 356 -6.83 -22.41 -19.47
C TYR A 356 -7.06 -20.92 -19.58
N PHE A 357 -6.55 -20.31 -20.65
CA PHE A 357 -6.75 -18.89 -20.93
C PHE A 357 -6.85 -18.65 -22.43
N ASP A 358 -7.88 -17.94 -22.85
CA ASP A 358 -8.07 -17.45 -24.20
C ASP A 358 -8.10 -15.90 -24.17
N PRO A 359 -7.09 -15.20 -24.71
CA PRO A 359 -7.03 -13.74 -24.63
C PRO A 359 -8.21 -13.04 -25.33
N GLN A 360 -8.91 -13.71 -26.23
CA GLN A 360 -10.10 -13.13 -26.89
C GLN A 360 -11.34 -13.19 -26.00
N MET A 361 -11.42 -14.16 -25.08
CA MET A 361 -12.59 -14.39 -24.26
C MET A 361 -12.35 -14.07 -22.77
N ASP A 362 -11.14 -14.23 -22.26
CA ASP A 362 -10.85 -14.27 -20.84
C ASP A 362 -10.16 -12.99 -20.33
N ILE A 363 -9.97 -11.99 -21.17
CA ILE A 363 -9.67 -10.61 -20.74
C ILE A 363 -10.99 -9.92 -20.43
N ILE A 364 -11.14 -9.46 -19.18
CA ILE A 364 -12.37 -8.85 -18.66
C ILE A 364 -12.17 -7.39 -18.30
N ASP A 365 -13.26 -6.62 -18.26
CA ASP A 365 -13.28 -5.23 -17.83
C ASP A 365 -13.58 -5.16 -16.33
N LEU A 366 -12.56 -4.79 -15.51
CA LEU A 366 -12.66 -4.61 -14.08
C LEU A 366 -12.07 -3.25 -13.67
N PRO A 367 -12.88 -2.28 -13.25
CA PRO A 367 -12.38 -0.97 -12.82
C PRO A 367 -11.32 -1.10 -11.71
N GLY A 368 -10.14 -0.52 -11.89
CA GLY A 368 -9.05 -0.57 -10.93
C GLY A 368 -8.11 -1.77 -11.05
N ALA A 369 -8.29 -2.64 -12.05
CA ALA A 369 -7.53 -3.89 -12.20
C ALA A 369 -6.03 -3.72 -12.52
N SER A 370 -5.55 -2.51 -12.77
CA SER A 370 -4.10 -2.23 -12.85
C SER A 370 -3.39 -2.30 -11.48
N LYS A 371 -4.14 -2.47 -10.39
CA LYS A 371 -3.67 -2.61 -9.00
C LYS A 371 -4.27 -3.86 -8.35
N LYS A 372 -3.74 -4.26 -7.19
CA LYS A 372 -4.27 -5.39 -6.40
C LYS A 372 -5.71 -5.12 -5.99
N PHE A 373 -6.54 -6.12 -6.14
CA PHE A 373 -7.93 -6.17 -5.70
C PHE A 373 -8.23 -7.48 -4.95
N VAL A 374 -9.34 -7.53 -4.25
CA VAL A 374 -9.90 -8.75 -3.62
C VAL A 374 -11.34 -8.89 -4.04
N ILE A 375 -11.70 -10.09 -4.56
CA ILE A 375 -13.05 -10.44 -4.97
C ILE A 375 -13.67 -11.36 -3.91
N ARG A 376 -14.94 -11.09 -3.55
CA ARG A 376 -15.75 -11.97 -2.70
C ARG A 376 -17.17 -12.07 -3.24
N PHE A 377 -17.75 -13.26 -3.09
CA PHE A 377 -19.15 -13.49 -3.41
C PHE A 377 -20.01 -13.24 -2.17
N ASP A 378 -21.09 -12.50 -2.32
CA ASP A 378 -22.11 -12.30 -1.31
C ASP A 378 -23.38 -13.04 -1.70
N SER A 379 -23.73 -14.04 -0.91
CA SER A 379 -24.92 -14.86 -1.15
C SER A 379 -26.24 -14.14 -0.89
N VAL A 380 -26.22 -13.04 -0.14
CA VAL A 380 -27.44 -12.24 0.16
C VAL A 380 -27.82 -11.41 -1.05
N SER A 381 -26.88 -10.61 -1.58
CA SER A 381 -27.09 -9.84 -2.81
C SER A 381 -27.01 -10.69 -4.08
N ASN A 382 -26.47 -11.90 -3.98
CA ASN A 382 -26.16 -12.79 -5.10
C ASN A 382 -25.24 -12.12 -6.14
N LEU A 383 -24.25 -11.35 -5.67
CA LEU A 383 -23.28 -10.61 -6.49
C LEU A 383 -21.85 -10.93 -6.05
N TYR A 384 -20.94 -10.81 -6.99
CA TYR A 384 -19.52 -10.70 -6.71
C TYR A 384 -19.20 -9.22 -6.42
N TRP A 385 -18.46 -8.98 -5.37
CA TRP A 385 -18.01 -7.66 -4.95
C TRP A 385 -16.49 -7.61 -4.97
N ALA A 386 -15.94 -6.46 -5.34
CA ALA A 386 -14.51 -6.20 -5.19
C ALA A 386 -14.27 -4.77 -4.71
N ILE A 387 -13.17 -4.61 -3.97
CA ILE A 387 -12.67 -3.28 -3.62
C ILE A 387 -11.37 -3.06 -4.39
N THR A 388 -11.33 -1.95 -5.16
CA THR A 388 -10.26 -1.66 -6.11
C THR A 388 -9.82 -0.20 -6.03
N ASN A 389 -8.64 0.11 -6.61
CA ASN A 389 -8.21 1.49 -6.82
C ASN A 389 -8.55 1.93 -8.26
N HIS A 390 -9.74 2.47 -8.48
CA HIS A 390 -10.16 2.95 -9.79
C HIS A 390 -9.44 4.25 -10.19
N VAL A 391 -9.09 4.37 -11.46
CA VAL A 391 -8.48 5.59 -12.02
C VAL A 391 -9.57 6.51 -12.57
N PHE A 392 -9.81 7.61 -11.87
CA PHE A 392 -10.76 8.62 -12.33
C PHE A 392 -10.12 9.55 -13.38
N LYS A 393 -10.96 10.09 -14.27
CA LYS A 393 -10.53 10.95 -15.38
C LYS A 393 -9.65 12.12 -14.91
N GLN A 394 -9.96 12.72 -13.77
CA GLN A 394 -9.18 13.85 -13.21
C GLN A 394 -7.77 13.47 -12.71
N ASP A 395 -7.49 12.20 -12.52
CA ASP A 395 -6.19 11.72 -12.06
C ASP A 395 -5.32 11.17 -13.21
N LEU A 396 -5.89 11.00 -14.40
CA LEU A 396 -5.14 10.55 -15.58
C LEU A 396 -3.97 11.49 -15.89
N GLY A 397 -2.82 10.90 -16.16
CA GLY A 397 -1.59 11.64 -16.50
C GLY A 397 -0.80 12.20 -15.31
N LYS A 398 -1.36 12.19 -14.08
CA LYS A 398 -0.62 12.62 -12.88
C LYS A 398 0.45 11.62 -12.46
N GLU A 399 0.17 10.33 -12.61
CA GLU A 399 1.08 9.19 -12.41
C GLU A 399 0.71 8.09 -13.41
N HIS A 400 1.54 7.05 -13.55
CA HIS A 400 1.11 5.87 -14.31
C HIS A 400 -0.01 5.11 -13.56
N CYS A 401 -0.95 4.50 -14.29
CA CYS A 401 -2.18 3.93 -13.72
C CYS A 401 -1.94 2.94 -12.58
N GLY A 402 -0.88 2.15 -12.62
CA GLY A 402 -0.51 1.23 -11.52
C GLY A 402 -0.11 1.92 -10.21
N LEU A 403 0.12 3.24 -10.20
CA LEU A 403 0.45 4.05 -9.02
C LEU A 403 -0.65 5.01 -8.58
N LEU A 404 -1.73 5.14 -9.34
CA LEU A 404 -2.90 5.93 -8.92
C LEU A 404 -3.71 5.15 -7.89
N ARG A 405 -3.44 5.37 -6.61
CA ARG A 405 -3.98 4.61 -5.46
C ARG A 405 -4.74 5.47 -4.45
N ASN A 406 -5.00 6.72 -4.81
CA ASN A 406 -5.62 7.74 -3.97
C ASN A 406 -7.15 7.61 -3.87
N ARG A 407 -7.78 6.73 -4.66
CA ARG A 407 -9.23 6.50 -4.65
C ARG A 407 -9.54 5.02 -4.57
N LEU A 408 -10.34 4.67 -3.58
CA LEU A 408 -10.79 3.31 -3.32
C LEU A 408 -12.27 3.22 -3.64
N VAL A 409 -12.67 2.30 -4.49
CA VAL A 409 -14.06 2.09 -4.91
C VAL A 409 -14.54 0.68 -4.62
N LEU A 410 -15.85 0.55 -4.40
CA LEU A 410 -16.57 -0.69 -4.37
C LEU A 410 -17.15 -0.96 -5.75
N VAL A 411 -16.89 -2.14 -6.29
CA VAL A 411 -17.44 -2.58 -7.57
C VAL A 411 -18.18 -3.90 -7.41
N SER A 412 -19.16 -4.18 -8.27
CA SER A 412 -19.88 -5.45 -8.27
C SER A 412 -20.10 -5.99 -9.67
N SER A 413 -20.24 -7.31 -9.76
CA SER A 413 -20.58 -8.05 -10.97
C SER A 413 -21.54 -9.18 -10.66
N SER A 414 -22.41 -9.51 -11.61
CA SER A 414 -23.28 -10.69 -11.53
C SER A 414 -22.65 -11.94 -12.15
N ASP A 415 -21.63 -11.79 -12.99
CA ASP A 415 -21.07 -12.83 -13.87
C ASP A 415 -19.54 -12.89 -13.91
N LEU A 416 -18.86 -12.06 -13.10
CA LEU A 416 -17.41 -11.86 -13.07
C LEU A 416 -16.83 -11.19 -14.33
N ARG A 417 -17.63 -10.80 -15.30
CA ARG A 417 -17.20 -10.21 -16.57
C ARG A 417 -17.54 -8.72 -16.66
N ASP A 418 -18.78 -8.37 -16.36
CA ASP A 418 -19.27 -7.00 -16.38
C ASP A 418 -19.26 -6.42 -14.97
N TRP A 419 -18.34 -5.51 -14.70
CA TRP A 419 -18.18 -4.88 -13.41
C TRP A 419 -18.63 -3.42 -13.40
N GLN A 420 -19.36 -3.05 -12.37
CA GLN A 420 -19.90 -1.70 -12.21
C GLN A 420 -19.37 -1.06 -10.91
N VAL A 421 -18.90 0.18 -11.00
CA VAL A 421 -18.59 0.99 -9.82
C VAL A 421 -19.88 1.32 -9.08
N ARG A 422 -19.96 0.97 -7.80
CA ARG A 422 -21.13 1.19 -6.94
C ARG A 422 -20.96 2.39 -6.02
N ASP A 423 -19.75 2.52 -5.45
CA ASP A 423 -19.48 3.61 -4.51
C ASP A 423 -17.98 3.96 -4.49
N THR A 424 -17.68 5.18 -4.03
CA THR A 424 -16.32 5.62 -3.71
C THR A 424 -16.14 5.59 -2.20
N LEU A 425 -15.43 4.58 -1.69
CA LEU A 425 -15.28 4.34 -0.26
C LEU A 425 -14.33 5.34 0.41
N ILE A 426 -13.21 5.64 -0.23
CA ILE A 426 -12.21 6.60 0.25
C ILE A 426 -11.64 7.35 -0.95
N SER A 427 -11.42 8.64 -0.80
CA SER A 427 -10.86 9.49 -1.85
C SER A 427 -9.94 10.55 -1.28
N HIS A 428 -8.83 10.80 -1.97
CA HIS A 428 -7.92 11.93 -1.71
C HIS A 428 -7.50 12.57 -3.02
N ASP A 429 -7.33 13.90 -3.05
CA ASP A 429 -7.03 14.62 -4.30
C ASP A 429 -5.57 14.57 -4.71
N ASP A 430 -4.68 14.27 -3.78
CA ASP A 430 -3.26 14.08 -4.08
C ASP A 430 -2.94 12.61 -4.40
N PRO A 431 -2.61 12.27 -5.65
CA PRO A 431 -2.25 10.91 -6.04
C PRO A 431 -0.76 10.59 -5.85
N HIS A 432 0.07 11.56 -5.47
CA HIS A 432 1.51 11.39 -5.40
C HIS A 432 1.97 10.83 -4.06
N PHE A 433 1.34 11.30 -2.98
CA PHE A 433 1.73 10.94 -1.62
C PHE A 433 0.65 10.14 -0.90
N HIS A 434 -0.63 10.25 -1.28
CA HIS A 434 -1.73 9.59 -0.61
C HIS A 434 -2.20 8.34 -1.36
N GLY A 435 -2.47 7.27 -0.61
CA GLY A 435 -2.91 6.00 -1.20
C GLY A 435 -3.57 5.08 -0.18
N PHE A 436 -4.64 4.41 -0.60
CA PHE A 436 -5.40 3.41 0.14
C PHE A 436 -5.37 2.13 -0.68
N GLN A 437 -4.54 1.15 -0.32
CA GLN A 437 -4.16 0.13 -1.27
C GLN A 437 -3.94 -1.24 -0.64
N TYR A 438 -3.85 -2.26 -1.49
CA TYR A 438 -3.63 -3.65 -1.08
C TYR A 438 -4.68 -4.13 -0.08
N ILE A 439 -5.90 -3.63 -0.21
CA ILE A 439 -6.98 -3.90 0.74
C ILE A 439 -7.27 -5.39 0.83
N ASP A 440 -7.41 -5.91 2.06
CA ASP A 440 -8.06 -7.18 2.34
C ASP A 440 -9.32 -6.91 3.16
N TRP A 441 -10.43 -7.58 2.83
CA TRP A 441 -11.74 -7.24 3.37
C TRP A 441 -12.65 -8.45 3.51
N LEU A 442 -13.63 -8.36 4.38
CA LEU A 442 -14.63 -9.39 4.65
C LEU A 442 -16.02 -8.76 4.75
N ILE A 443 -17.06 -9.54 4.48
CA ILE A 443 -18.45 -9.18 4.78
C ILE A 443 -18.75 -9.55 6.24
N GLU A 444 -19.30 -8.63 7.01
CA GLU A 444 -19.79 -8.86 8.37
C GLU A 444 -21.21 -8.31 8.53
N GLY A 445 -22.21 -9.18 8.40
CA GLY A 445 -23.61 -8.76 8.33
C GLY A 445 -23.86 -7.88 7.12
N ASN A 446 -24.31 -6.65 7.34
CA ASN A 446 -24.54 -5.67 6.27
C ASN A 446 -23.31 -4.75 6.04
N ASP A 447 -22.23 -4.93 6.79
CA ASP A 447 -21.05 -4.09 6.71
C ASP A 447 -19.93 -4.79 5.93
N ILE A 448 -19.02 -4.00 5.40
CA ILE A 448 -17.71 -4.44 4.92
C ILE A 448 -16.67 -4.04 5.95
N ILE A 449 -15.89 -4.99 6.45
CA ILE A 449 -14.71 -4.74 7.28
C ILE A 449 -13.45 -4.96 6.45
N ALA A 450 -12.47 -4.07 6.59
CA ALA A 450 -11.31 -4.06 5.73
C ALA A 450 -10.05 -3.57 6.45
N VAL A 451 -8.88 -4.03 5.99
CA VAL A 451 -7.58 -3.46 6.33
C VAL A 451 -6.90 -2.93 5.08
N SER A 452 -6.24 -1.79 5.21
CA SER A 452 -5.57 -1.12 4.10
C SER A 452 -4.14 -0.74 4.46
N ARG A 453 -3.27 -0.87 3.49
CA ARG A 453 -1.98 -0.22 3.45
C ARG A 453 -2.21 1.23 3.03
N THR A 454 -2.08 2.15 3.98
CA THR A 454 -2.48 3.55 3.83
C THR A 454 -1.28 4.48 3.88
N ALA A 455 -1.07 5.23 2.81
CA ALA A 455 -0.11 6.34 2.75
C ALA A 455 -0.84 7.64 3.04
N PHE A 456 -0.50 8.29 4.16
CA PHE A 456 -1.19 9.47 4.64
C PHE A 456 -0.25 10.34 5.49
N ASP A 457 -0.57 11.62 5.65
CA ASP A 457 0.21 12.53 6.48
C ASP A 457 0.35 12.04 7.93
N ASP A 458 1.53 12.24 8.51
CA ASP A 458 1.79 12.01 9.93
C ASP A 458 2.49 13.24 10.56
N LYS A 459 2.90 13.10 11.82
CA LYS A 459 3.61 14.17 12.54
C LYS A 459 4.91 14.65 11.88
N ASN A 460 5.49 13.81 11.01
CA ASN A 460 6.72 14.12 10.27
C ASN A 460 6.43 14.72 8.89
N GLY A 461 5.16 14.82 8.48
CA GLY A 461 4.72 15.38 7.21
C GLY A 461 4.14 14.35 6.25
N LEU A 462 4.43 14.50 4.96
CA LEU A 462 3.97 13.61 3.91
C LEU A 462 4.70 12.25 3.95
N PRO A 463 4.03 11.14 3.62
CA PRO A 463 4.71 9.89 3.36
C PRO A 463 5.65 10.04 2.15
N LYS A 464 6.62 9.13 2.02
CA LYS A 464 7.59 9.16 0.91
C LYS A 464 6.91 9.23 -0.46
N ARG A 465 5.88 8.44 -0.65
CA ARG A 465 5.01 8.40 -1.83
C ARG A 465 3.79 7.52 -1.53
N GLN A 466 2.79 7.59 -2.38
CA GLN A 466 1.56 6.80 -2.26
C GLN A 466 1.79 5.29 -2.15
N HIS A 467 2.85 4.76 -2.79
CA HIS A 467 3.18 3.33 -2.72
C HIS A 467 3.84 2.94 -1.39
N ASP A 468 4.72 3.77 -0.84
CA ASP A 468 5.48 3.46 0.38
C ASP A 468 4.71 3.97 1.60
N ALA A 469 3.65 3.24 1.94
CA ALA A 469 2.67 3.60 2.96
C ALA A 469 3.25 3.55 4.38
N ASN A 470 2.83 4.48 5.21
CA ASN A 470 3.27 4.57 6.61
C ASN A 470 2.25 4.01 7.62
N TYR A 471 1.02 3.69 7.20
CA TYR A 471 -0.01 3.15 8.09
C TYR A 471 -0.53 1.79 7.65
N LEU A 472 -0.90 0.96 8.64
CA LEU A 472 -1.93 -0.07 8.54
C LEU A 472 -3.20 0.50 9.16
N THR A 473 -4.29 0.56 8.40
CA THR A 473 -5.58 1.08 8.88
C THR A 473 -6.69 0.05 8.76
N PHE A 474 -7.63 0.09 9.69
CA PHE A 474 -8.87 -0.68 9.65
C PHE A 474 -10.04 0.22 9.26
N HIS A 475 -10.93 -0.29 8.44
CA HIS A 475 -12.13 0.41 7.97
C HIS A 475 -13.37 -0.44 8.17
N ARG A 476 -14.51 0.22 8.41
CA ARG A 476 -15.83 -0.37 8.38
C ARG A 476 -16.72 0.49 7.50
N PHE A 477 -17.15 -0.06 6.38
CA PHE A 477 -18.09 0.57 5.45
C PHE A 477 -19.47 -0.05 5.66
N LYS A 478 -20.49 0.82 5.75
CA LYS A 478 -21.90 0.46 5.95
C LYS A 478 -22.64 0.40 4.64
#